data_3ef52116fe4be5a5b239a17693fbd01c
#
_entry.id   3ef52116fe4be5a5b239a17693fbd01c
#
_cell.length_a   1.000
_cell.length_b   1.000
_cell.length_c   1.000
_cell.angle_alpha   90.00
_cell.angle_beta   90.00
_cell.angle_gamma   90.00
#
_symmetry.space_group_name_H-M   'P 1'
#
loop_
_entity.id
_entity.type
_entity.pdbx_description
1 polymer ?
#
loop_
_entity_poly.entity_id
_entity_poly.type
_entity_poly.pdbx_seq_one_letter_code
_entity_poly.pdbx_strand_id
1 'polypeptide(L)'
;YLSRGTYIFPPEPSLKLTTDVIAFAYREVPKWNPTNVCSYHLQEAGATPEQELAFALATAIAVLDRVKERVPAEDLPQVVGRISFFVNAGLRFVTELCKMRAFAELWDEITAERYNVTDTKLRRFRYGVQVNSLGLTEQQPENNVYRILLEMLAVTLSKDARARAVQLPAWNEAL
;
A
#
# COMPACT_ATOMS: atom_id res chain seq x y z
N TYR A 1 7.15 -7.95 0.28
CA TYR A 1 8.31 -8.79 0.09
C TYR A 1 9.43 -8.07 -0.68
N LEU A 2 9.15 -7.61 -1.90
CA LEU A 2 10.12 -6.88 -2.72
C LEU A 2 10.54 -5.55 -2.08
N SER A 3 9.61 -4.82 -1.49
CA SER A 3 9.87 -3.52 -0.86
C SER A 3 10.59 -3.60 0.49
N ARG A 4 10.51 -4.73 1.19
CA ARG A 4 11.18 -4.88 2.50
C ARG A 4 12.67 -5.17 2.40
N GLY A 5 13.15 -5.67 1.27
CA GLY A 5 14.54 -6.07 1.11
C GLY A 5 14.97 -7.30 1.92
N THR A 6 14.01 -8.02 2.53
CA THR A 6 14.27 -9.21 3.35
C THR A 6 13.90 -10.45 2.56
N TYR A 7 14.75 -10.85 1.62
CA TYR A 7 14.50 -12.00 0.77
C TYR A 7 14.98 -13.29 1.41
N ILE A 8 14.14 -14.31 1.38
CA ILE A 8 14.55 -15.70 1.59
C ILE A 8 14.92 -16.31 0.22
N PHE A 9 14.14 -15.99 -0.80
CA PHE A 9 14.37 -16.39 -2.19
C PHE A 9 14.70 -15.18 -3.06
N PRO A 10 15.43 -15.36 -4.16
CA PRO A 10 15.65 -14.30 -5.15
C PRO A 10 14.32 -13.71 -5.66
N PRO A 11 14.33 -12.49 -6.24
CA PRO A 11 13.10 -11.80 -6.65
C PRO A 11 12.21 -12.59 -7.60
N GLU A 12 12.77 -13.24 -8.62
CA GLU A 12 11.98 -13.98 -9.62
C GLU A 12 11.26 -15.22 -9.03
N PRO A 13 11.91 -16.12 -8.27
CA PRO A 13 11.19 -17.17 -7.54
C PRO A 13 10.16 -16.63 -6.53
N SER A 14 10.46 -15.53 -5.86
CA SER A 14 9.52 -14.91 -4.91
C SER A 14 8.28 -14.41 -5.62
N LEU A 15 8.43 -13.77 -6.78
CA LEU A 15 7.31 -13.29 -7.59
C LEU A 15 6.46 -14.46 -8.09
N LYS A 16 7.09 -15.56 -8.51
CA LYS A 16 6.39 -16.79 -8.90
C LYS A 16 5.55 -17.35 -7.76
N LEU A 17 6.13 -17.49 -6.56
CA LEU A 17 5.42 -17.99 -5.38
C LEU A 17 4.24 -17.08 -5.01
N THR A 18 4.44 -15.76 -5.04
CA THR A 18 3.37 -14.78 -4.78
C THR A 18 2.22 -14.94 -5.78
N THR A 19 2.55 -15.09 -7.05
CA THR A 19 1.56 -15.30 -8.13
C THR A 19 0.79 -16.60 -7.94
N ASP A 20 1.47 -17.69 -7.59
CA ASP A 20 0.84 -18.99 -7.34
C ASP A 20 -0.12 -18.92 -6.13
N VAL A 21 0.27 -18.22 -5.05
CA VAL A 21 -0.59 -18.00 -3.87
C VAL A 21 -1.82 -17.16 -4.22
N ILE A 22 -1.68 -16.11 -5.03
CA ILE A 22 -2.81 -15.28 -5.45
C ILE A 22 -3.80 -16.10 -6.28
N ALA A 23 -3.30 -16.86 -7.27
CA ALA A 23 -4.14 -17.70 -8.13
C ALA A 23 -4.84 -18.81 -7.35
N PHE A 24 -4.16 -19.43 -6.38
CA PHE A 24 -4.77 -20.41 -5.48
C PHE A 24 -5.85 -19.77 -4.61
N ALA A 25 -5.52 -18.70 -3.91
CA ALA A 25 -6.42 -18.05 -2.98
C ALA A 25 -7.68 -17.47 -3.66
N TYR A 26 -7.54 -17.03 -4.90
CA TYR A 26 -8.70 -16.58 -5.68
C TYR A 26 -9.75 -17.69 -5.83
N ARG A 27 -9.31 -18.91 -6.11
CA ARG A 27 -10.20 -20.07 -6.35
C ARG A 27 -10.68 -20.72 -5.05
N GLU A 28 -9.76 -21.01 -4.15
CA GLU A 28 -10.01 -21.89 -2.99
C GLU A 28 -10.41 -21.12 -1.72
N VAL A 29 -9.97 -19.87 -1.59
CA VAL A 29 -10.23 -19.05 -0.39
C VAL A 29 -10.75 -17.66 -0.76
N PRO A 30 -11.95 -17.56 -1.37
CA PRO A 30 -12.43 -16.33 -1.99
C PRO A 30 -12.66 -15.16 -1.04
N LYS A 31 -12.71 -15.36 0.25
CA LYS A 31 -12.88 -14.31 1.27
C LYS A 31 -11.56 -13.79 1.82
N TRP A 32 -10.43 -14.44 1.48
CA TRP A 32 -9.11 -14.04 1.96
C TRP A 32 -8.43 -13.06 1.01
N ASN A 33 -7.71 -12.10 1.58
CA ASN A 33 -6.87 -11.18 0.82
C ASN A 33 -5.44 -11.73 0.79
N PRO A 34 -4.99 -12.31 -0.33
CA PRO A 34 -3.74 -13.09 -0.36
C PRO A 34 -2.49 -12.22 -0.40
N THR A 35 -2.61 -10.94 -0.76
CA THR A 35 -1.43 -10.11 -0.96
C THR A 35 -1.65 -8.68 -0.50
N ASN A 36 -0.58 -8.11 0.01
CA ASN A 36 -0.49 -6.71 0.42
C ASN A 36 0.80 -6.12 -0.14
N VAL A 37 0.68 -5.02 -0.86
CA VAL A 37 1.84 -4.24 -1.32
C VAL A 37 2.23 -3.29 -0.20
N CYS A 38 3.26 -3.69 0.56
CA CYS A 38 3.71 -2.97 1.74
C CYS A 38 4.85 -2.02 1.37
N SER A 39 4.53 -0.76 1.14
CA SER A 39 5.50 0.27 0.70
C SER A 39 6.01 1.18 1.80
N TYR A 40 5.42 1.14 3.00
CA TYR A 40 5.85 2.02 4.08
C TYR A 40 7.34 1.87 4.42
N HIS A 41 7.90 0.67 4.26
CA HIS A 41 9.33 0.42 4.46
C HIS A 41 10.23 1.24 3.53
N LEU A 42 9.75 1.58 2.34
CA LEU A 42 10.53 2.38 1.37
C LEU A 42 10.73 3.80 1.88
N GLN A 43 9.65 4.42 2.37
CA GLN A 43 9.73 5.77 2.92
C GLN A 43 10.55 5.79 4.23
N GLU A 44 10.43 4.78 5.07
CA GLU A 44 11.27 4.63 6.27
C GLU A 44 12.76 4.40 5.93
N ALA A 45 13.04 3.80 4.77
CA ALA A 45 14.39 3.68 4.23
C ALA A 45 14.91 4.93 3.50
N GLY A 46 14.13 6.02 3.48
CA GLY A 46 14.54 7.30 2.92
C GLY A 46 13.94 7.65 1.55
N ALA A 47 13.02 6.86 1.01
CA ALA A 47 12.30 7.24 -0.19
C ALA A 47 11.41 8.46 0.05
N THR A 48 11.30 9.35 -0.95
CA THR A 48 10.35 10.45 -0.88
C THR A 48 8.91 9.93 -0.99
N PRO A 49 7.89 10.71 -0.59
CA PRO A 49 6.49 10.33 -0.77
C PRO A 49 6.13 9.96 -2.22
N GLU A 50 6.69 10.68 -3.19
CA GLU A 50 6.49 10.42 -4.62
C GLU A 50 7.16 9.11 -5.06
N GLN A 51 8.36 8.82 -4.55
CA GLN A 51 9.05 7.56 -4.80
C GLN A 51 8.31 6.37 -4.17
N GLU A 52 7.80 6.52 -2.94
CA GLU A 52 6.96 5.49 -2.32
C GLU A 52 5.76 5.16 -3.19
N LEU A 53 5.02 6.19 -3.64
CA LEU A 53 3.87 6.05 -4.53
C LEU A 53 4.24 5.31 -5.82
N ALA A 54 5.29 5.77 -6.51
CA ALA A 54 5.72 5.19 -7.77
C ALA A 54 6.14 3.71 -7.61
N PHE A 55 6.93 3.39 -6.59
CA PHE A 55 7.42 2.02 -6.36
C PHE A 55 6.31 1.08 -5.88
N ALA A 56 5.36 1.57 -5.08
CA ALA A 56 4.21 0.77 -4.67
C ALA A 56 3.34 0.36 -5.86
N LEU A 57 3.00 1.32 -6.72
CA LEU A 57 2.21 1.05 -7.92
C LEU A 57 2.97 0.18 -8.91
N ALA A 58 4.27 0.43 -9.14
CA ALA A 58 5.11 -0.43 -9.99
C ALA A 58 5.17 -1.87 -9.47
N THR A 59 5.27 -2.06 -8.15
CA THR A 59 5.24 -3.40 -7.53
C THR A 59 3.90 -4.09 -7.77
N ALA A 60 2.79 -3.38 -7.59
CA ALA A 60 1.46 -3.93 -7.85
C ALA A 60 1.27 -4.32 -9.32
N ILE A 61 1.73 -3.47 -10.24
CA ILE A 61 1.72 -3.76 -11.70
C ILE A 61 2.53 -5.01 -12.01
N ALA A 62 3.76 -5.12 -11.51
CA ALA A 62 4.62 -6.27 -11.75
C ALA A 62 3.98 -7.59 -11.26
N VAL A 63 3.32 -7.55 -10.10
CA VAL A 63 2.58 -8.71 -9.57
C VAL A 63 1.38 -9.04 -10.45
N LEU A 64 0.57 -8.05 -10.81
CA LEU A 64 -0.65 -8.26 -11.62
C LEU A 64 -0.33 -8.72 -13.05
N ASP A 65 0.74 -8.21 -13.67
CA ASP A 65 1.16 -8.66 -14.99
C ASP A 65 1.53 -10.14 -15.00
N ARG A 66 2.13 -10.65 -13.93
CA ARG A 66 2.41 -12.09 -13.77
C ARG A 66 1.15 -12.89 -13.42
N VAL A 67 0.25 -12.34 -12.60
CA VAL A 67 -1.02 -13.01 -12.27
C VAL A 67 -1.91 -13.16 -13.50
N LYS A 68 -1.90 -12.18 -14.40
CA LYS A 68 -2.63 -12.21 -15.67
C LYS A 68 -2.31 -13.43 -16.55
N GLU A 69 -1.10 -13.99 -16.40
CA GLU A 69 -0.69 -15.21 -17.11
C GLU A 69 -1.25 -16.50 -16.50
N ARG A 70 -1.80 -16.44 -15.29
CA ARG A 70 -2.23 -17.59 -14.47
C ARG A 70 -3.72 -17.66 -14.18
N VAL A 71 -4.42 -16.56 -14.38
CA VAL A 71 -5.84 -16.41 -14.07
C VAL A 71 -6.61 -16.11 -15.36
N PRO A 72 -7.81 -16.70 -15.58
CA PRO A 72 -8.65 -16.34 -16.71
C PRO A 72 -8.91 -14.84 -16.79
N ALA A 73 -9.01 -14.31 -18.01
CA ALA A 73 -9.17 -12.87 -18.23
C ALA A 73 -10.44 -12.30 -17.58
N GLU A 74 -11.51 -13.10 -17.58
CA GLU A 74 -12.80 -12.78 -16.95
C GLU A 74 -12.71 -12.67 -15.42
N ASP A 75 -11.75 -13.36 -14.80
CA ASP A 75 -11.55 -13.40 -13.35
C ASP A 75 -10.57 -12.34 -12.85
N LEU A 76 -9.75 -11.79 -13.73
CA LEU A 76 -8.72 -10.81 -13.38
C LEU A 76 -9.26 -9.59 -12.61
N PRO A 77 -10.44 -9.02 -12.96
CA PRO A 77 -11.03 -7.91 -12.20
C PRO A 77 -11.27 -8.24 -10.73
N GLN A 78 -11.68 -9.47 -10.42
CA GLN A 78 -11.90 -9.92 -9.04
C GLN A 78 -10.58 -10.05 -8.27
N VAL A 79 -9.51 -10.48 -8.92
CA VAL A 79 -8.17 -10.54 -8.35
C VAL A 79 -7.66 -9.13 -8.07
N VAL A 80 -7.80 -8.21 -9.01
CA VAL A 80 -7.43 -6.79 -8.85
C VAL A 80 -8.13 -6.18 -7.63
N GLY A 81 -9.43 -6.43 -7.48
CA GLY A 81 -10.23 -5.94 -6.36
C GLY A 81 -9.80 -6.49 -4.99
N ARG A 82 -8.91 -7.49 -4.93
CA ARG A 82 -8.36 -8.06 -3.69
C ARG A 82 -6.96 -7.59 -3.36
N ILE A 83 -6.29 -6.89 -4.25
CA ILE A 83 -5.00 -6.26 -3.93
C ILE A 83 -5.23 -5.22 -2.83
N SER A 84 -4.38 -5.23 -1.84
CA SER A 84 -4.35 -4.20 -0.80
C SER A 84 -2.95 -3.62 -0.67
N PHE A 85 -2.89 -2.44 -0.05
CA PHE A 85 -1.65 -1.72 0.17
C PHE A 85 -1.47 -1.39 1.64
N PHE A 86 -0.22 -1.21 2.03
CA PHE A 86 0.12 -0.68 3.34
C PHE A 86 1.21 0.37 3.15
N VAL A 87 0.80 1.63 3.29
CA VAL A 87 1.61 2.80 2.94
C VAL A 87 2.01 3.59 4.17
N ASN A 88 2.93 4.52 4.01
CA ASN A 88 3.42 5.37 5.09
C ASN A 88 2.66 6.69 5.18
N ALA A 89 2.67 7.33 6.36
CA ALA A 89 2.31 8.72 6.55
C ALA A 89 3.32 9.40 7.49
N GLY A 90 3.94 10.48 7.02
CA GLY A 90 4.92 11.27 7.76
C GLY A 90 4.42 12.67 8.11
N LEU A 91 5.31 13.48 8.70
CA LEU A 91 4.97 14.81 9.23
C LEU A 91 4.59 15.86 8.18
N ARG A 92 4.90 15.63 6.89
CA ARG A 92 4.57 16.59 5.83
C ARG A 92 3.08 16.55 5.49
N PHE A 93 2.27 17.09 6.36
CA PHE A 93 0.80 17.00 6.36
C PHE A 93 0.16 17.14 4.97
N VAL A 94 0.43 18.24 4.27
CA VAL A 94 -0.17 18.51 2.94
C VAL A 94 0.32 17.51 1.90
N THR A 95 1.62 17.20 1.89
CA THR A 95 2.22 16.23 0.97
C THR A 95 1.63 14.84 1.17
N GLU A 96 1.52 14.38 2.41
CA GLU A 96 0.96 13.07 2.74
C GLU A 96 -0.53 12.99 2.39
N LEU A 97 -1.29 14.04 2.67
CA LEU A 97 -2.69 14.14 2.27
C LEU A 97 -2.85 14.03 0.73
N CYS A 98 -2.02 14.75 -0.02
CA CYS A 98 -2.02 14.69 -1.48
C CYS A 98 -1.58 13.30 -1.98
N LYS A 99 -0.57 12.68 -1.35
CA LYS A 99 -0.12 11.32 -1.69
C LYS A 99 -1.24 10.30 -1.57
N MET A 100 -2.03 10.32 -0.49
CA MET A 100 -3.17 9.38 -0.32
C MET A 100 -4.20 9.54 -1.43
N ARG A 101 -4.49 10.77 -1.83
CA ARG A 101 -5.41 11.06 -2.94
C ARG A 101 -4.83 10.61 -4.30
N ALA A 102 -3.56 10.89 -4.54
CA ALA A 102 -2.86 10.47 -5.75
C ALA A 102 -2.81 8.94 -5.89
N PHE A 103 -2.60 8.20 -4.80
CA PHE A 103 -2.68 6.75 -4.79
C PHE A 103 -4.06 6.25 -5.26
N ALA A 104 -5.13 6.84 -4.75
CA ALA A 104 -6.49 6.43 -5.10
C ALA A 104 -6.80 6.72 -6.57
N GLU A 105 -6.41 7.89 -7.07
CA GLU A 105 -6.64 8.33 -8.45
C GLU A 105 -5.84 7.48 -9.44
N LEU A 106 -4.53 7.36 -9.24
CA LEU A 106 -3.66 6.58 -10.12
C LEU A 106 -4.00 5.08 -10.12
N TRP A 107 -4.39 4.52 -8.97
CA TRP A 107 -4.82 3.13 -8.92
C TRP A 107 -6.12 2.89 -9.71
N ASP A 108 -7.09 3.80 -9.62
CA ASP A 108 -8.32 3.75 -10.41
C ASP A 108 -8.01 3.79 -11.91
N GLU A 109 -7.15 4.73 -12.34
CA GLU A 109 -6.71 4.87 -13.73
C GLU A 109 -5.98 3.61 -14.23
N ILE A 110 -4.95 3.14 -13.49
CA ILE A 110 -4.17 1.95 -13.85
C ILE A 110 -5.09 0.72 -13.99
N THR A 111 -6.00 0.53 -13.05
CA THR A 111 -6.87 -0.66 -13.07
C THR A 111 -7.92 -0.59 -14.17
N ALA A 112 -8.41 0.61 -14.51
CA ALA A 112 -9.31 0.82 -15.64
C ALA A 112 -8.61 0.59 -16.97
N GLU A 113 -7.48 1.26 -17.19
CA GLU A 113 -6.84 1.31 -18.51
C GLU A 113 -5.98 0.08 -18.82
N ARG A 114 -5.16 -0.36 -17.85
CA ARG A 114 -4.23 -1.48 -18.07
C ARG A 114 -4.88 -2.85 -17.92
N TYR A 115 -5.83 -2.97 -17.00
CA TYR A 115 -6.47 -4.26 -16.66
C TYR A 115 -7.93 -4.35 -17.07
N ASN A 116 -8.47 -3.33 -17.73
CA ASN A 116 -9.86 -3.27 -18.23
C ASN A 116 -10.92 -3.57 -17.16
N VAL A 117 -10.68 -3.14 -15.91
CA VAL A 117 -11.61 -3.31 -14.81
C VAL A 117 -12.73 -2.27 -14.94
N THR A 118 -13.93 -2.69 -15.31
CA THR A 118 -15.07 -1.79 -15.50
C THR A 118 -15.84 -1.48 -14.22
N ASP A 119 -15.88 -2.43 -13.26
CA ASP A 119 -16.56 -2.22 -11.97
C ASP A 119 -15.72 -1.31 -11.05
N THR A 120 -16.23 -0.11 -10.81
CA THR A 120 -15.59 0.90 -9.94
C THR A 120 -15.37 0.42 -8.50
N LYS A 121 -16.15 -0.58 -8.02
CA LYS A 121 -15.94 -1.14 -6.68
C LYS A 121 -14.66 -1.95 -6.60
N LEU A 122 -14.26 -2.61 -7.70
CA LEU A 122 -13.04 -3.41 -7.79
C LEU A 122 -11.80 -2.55 -8.04
N ARG A 123 -11.96 -1.32 -8.51
CA ARG A 123 -10.87 -0.36 -8.74
C ARG A 123 -10.49 0.43 -7.49
N ARG A 124 -11.23 0.30 -6.39
CA ARG A 124 -10.96 1.06 -5.17
C ARG A 124 -9.58 0.76 -4.61
N PHE A 125 -8.82 1.81 -4.34
CA PHE A 125 -7.56 1.72 -3.61
C PHE A 125 -7.84 1.30 -2.16
N ARG A 126 -7.49 0.06 -1.84
CA ARG A 126 -7.75 -0.57 -0.53
C ARG A 126 -6.45 -0.58 0.26
N TYR A 127 -6.34 0.25 1.27
CA TYR A 127 -5.09 0.40 1.99
C TYR A 127 -5.24 0.62 3.48
N GLY A 128 -4.21 0.24 4.20
CA GLY A 128 -3.90 0.68 5.55
C GLY A 128 -2.71 1.63 5.53
N VAL A 129 -2.51 2.33 6.63
CA VAL A 129 -1.42 3.29 6.79
C VAL A 129 -0.64 3.00 8.06
N GLN A 130 0.69 3.00 7.94
CA GLN A 130 1.61 3.16 9.06
C GLN A 130 1.93 4.64 9.21
N VAL A 131 1.48 5.24 10.29
CA VAL A 131 2.01 6.52 10.73
C VAL A 131 3.44 6.26 11.22
N ASN A 132 4.42 6.97 10.65
CA ASN A 132 5.82 6.64 10.91
C ASN A 132 6.34 7.23 12.24
N SER A 133 7.42 6.64 12.74
CA SER A 133 8.09 7.10 13.96
C SER A 133 9.36 7.93 13.69
N LEU A 134 9.74 8.11 12.44
CA LEU A 134 11.00 8.80 12.06
C LEU A 134 11.05 10.25 12.50
N GLY A 135 9.89 10.90 12.62
CA GLY A 135 9.78 12.28 13.09
C GLY A 135 9.70 12.44 14.61
N LEU A 136 9.64 11.34 15.36
CA LEU A 136 9.56 11.38 16.81
C LEU A 136 10.92 11.74 17.43
N THR A 137 10.91 12.40 18.58
CA THR A 137 12.12 12.88 19.26
C THR A 137 12.14 12.45 20.71
N GLU A 138 13.34 12.19 21.25
CA GLU A 138 13.58 11.96 22.67
C GLU A 138 13.40 13.24 23.49
N GLN A 139 13.76 14.39 22.90
CA GLN A 139 13.58 15.69 23.56
C GLN A 139 12.11 16.08 23.52
N GLN A 140 11.56 16.41 24.70
CA GLN A 140 10.16 16.77 24.88
C GLN A 140 9.22 15.71 24.25
N PRO A 141 9.28 14.46 24.73
CA PRO A 141 8.58 13.34 24.10
C PRO A 141 7.05 13.51 24.08
N GLU A 142 6.50 14.29 24.99
CA GLU A 142 5.07 14.65 25.02
C GLU A 142 4.61 15.35 23.72
N ASN A 143 5.51 16.05 23.04
CA ASN A 143 5.22 16.68 21.76
C ASN A 143 5.05 15.65 20.62
N ASN A 144 5.49 14.40 20.80
CA ASN A 144 5.27 13.34 19.83
C ASN A 144 3.77 13.03 19.65
N VAL A 145 2.96 13.26 20.66
CA VAL A 145 1.49 13.13 20.54
C VAL A 145 0.95 14.04 19.44
N TYR A 146 1.43 15.27 19.37
CA TYR A 146 1.00 16.22 18.32
C TYR A 146 1.56 15.84 16.94
N ARG A 147 2.78 15.31 16.87
CA ARG A 147 3.36 14.82 15.61
C ARG A 147 2.52 13.69 15.04
N ILE A 148 2.26 12.68 15.84
CA ILE A 148 1.40 11.53 15.49
C ILE A 148 0.00 11.99 15.09
N LEU A 149 -0.57 12.96 15.80
CA LEU A 149 -1.88 13.53 15.47
C LEU A 149 -1.87 14.16 14.07
N LEU A 150 -0.88 14.96 13.73
CA LEU A 150 -0.77 15.61 12.42
C LEU A 150 -0.65 14.59 11.29
N GLU A 151 0.16 13.56 11.48
CA GLU A 151 0.32 12.47 10.51
C GLU A 151 -0.98 11.70 10.32
N MET A 152 -1.68 11.37 11.40
CA MET A 152 -2.99 10.71 11.36
C MET A 152 -4.04 11.59 10.67
N LEU A 153 -4.04 12.91 10.92
CA LEU A 153 -4.96 13.84 10.28
C LEU A 153 -4.75 13.92 8.76
N ALA A 154 -3.51 13.84 8.28
CA ALA A 154 -3.22 13.79 6.85
C ALA A 154 -3.93 12.61 6.17
N VAL A 155 -4.02 11.48 6.84
CA VAL A 155 -4.73 10.29 6.37
C VAL A 155 -6.25 10.45 6.45
N THR A 156 -6.74 10.86 7.61
CA THR A 156 -8.19 10.88 7.89
C THR A 156 -8.94 12.01 7.16
N LEU A 157 -8.24 13.09 6.84
CA LEU A 157 -8.79 14.21 6.07
C LEU A 157 -8.60 14.05 4.55
N SER A 158 -7.97 12.98 4.09
CA SER A 158 -7.85 12.67 2.67
C SER A 158 -9.22 12.28 2.11
N LYS A 159 -9.96 13.27 1.62
CA LYS A 159 -11.27 13.07 1.02
C LYS A 159 -11.16 12.13 -0.19
N ASP A 160 -12.12 11.23 -0.32
CA ASP A 160 -12.23 10.24 -1.40
C ASP A 160 -11.12 9.16 -1.41
N ALA A 161 -10.16 9.22 -0.47
CA ALA A 161 -9.08 8.26 -0.29
C ALA A 161 -9.05 7.74 1.15
N ARG A 162 -10.14 7.10 1.60
CA ARG A 162 -10.27 6.63 2.99
C ARG A 162 -9.46 5.36 3.23
N ALA A 163 -8.49 5.45 4.15
CA ALA A 163 -7.79 4.29 4.68
C ALA A 163 -8.74 3.35 5.44
N ARG A 164 -8.50 2.05 5.37
CA ARG A 164 -9.25 1.03 6.13
C ARG A 164 -8.73 0.84 7.55
N ALA A 165 -7.45 1.09 7.74
CA ALA A 165 -6.78 0.99 9.02
C ALA A 165 -5.67 2.04 9.10
N VAL A 166 -5.43 2.55 10.30
CA VAL A 166 -4.31 3.43 10.61
C VAL A 166 -3.62 2.85 11.83
N GLN A 167 -2.36 2.50 11.68
CA GLN A 167 -1.50 2.07 12.77
C GLN A 167 -0.69 3.26 13.26
N LEU A 168 -0.75 3.53 14.55
CA LEU A 168 -0.04 4.64 15.19
C LEU A 168 1.17 4.09 15.96
N PRO A 169 2.33 4.77 15.95
CA PRO A 169 3.42 4.47 16.85
C PRO A 169 3.06 4.88 18.29
N ALA A 170 3.73 4.31 19.26
CA ALA A 170 3.66 4.82 20.62
C ALA A 170 4.41 6.16 20.70
N TRP A 171 3.86 7.13 21.43
CA TRP A 171 4.48 8.47 21.58
C TRP A 171 5.89 8.44 22.17
N ASN A 172 6.20 7.38 22.90
CA ASN A 172 7.49 7.14 23.55
C ASN A 172 8.36 6.11 22.77
N GLU A 173 8.05 5.80 21.54
CA GLU A 173 8.80 4.81 20.74
C GLU A 173 10.25 5.23 20.46
N ALA A 174 10.53 6.53 20.55
CA ALA A 174 11.89 7.09 20.37
C ALA A 174 12.73 7.13 21.66
N LEU A 175 12.23 6.62 22.80
CA LEU A 175 12.91 6.65 24.10
C LEU A 175 13.74 5.39 24.36
#